data_36d20ed4c05b66aebb60d08f7d77e9fe
#
_entry.id   36d20ed4c05b66aebb60d08f7d77e9fe
#
_cell.length_a   1.000
_cell.length_b   1.000
_cell.length_c   1.000
_cell.angle_alpha   90.00
_cell.angle_beta   90.00
_cell.angle_gamma   90.00
#
_symmetry.space_group_name_H-M   'P 1'
#
loop_
_entity.id
_entity.type
_entity.pdbx_description
1 polymer ?
#
loop_
_entity_poly.entity_id
_entity_poly.type
_entity_poly.pdbx_seq_one_letter_code
_entity_poly.pdbx_strand_id
1 'polypeptide(L)'
;MIKKILVLAIASFFAFPVAAFAHGAMVQATPAADSNVLTAPTEVSIEFDGKLQIIGNTNVNSIEVTDNQGQLISSPTSVVEGNKISTKLQLTDITGLVSVHYRIVSEDGHPVEGDYSFTVGEMPVANGTVVETYEEEVLESGAKLLVNGVGILTLISIAFLVVRRIKK
;
A
#
# COMPACT_ATOMS: atom_id res chain seq x y z
N MET A 1 21.13 -6.18 42.07
CA MET A 1 19.81 -5.98 41.45
C MET A 1 19.87 -5.02 40.25
N ILE A 2 20.53 -3.87 40.35
CA ILE A 2 20.62 -2.84 39.27
C ILE A 2 21.15 -3.40 37.95
N LYS A 3 22.22 -4.22 37.98
CA LYS A 3 22.78 -4.85 36.76
C LYS A 3 21.77 -5.73 36.00
N LYS A 4 20.92 -6.47 36.71
CA LYS A 4 19.85 -7.32 36.10
C LYS A 4 18.73 -6.45 35.49
N ILE A 5 18.38 -5.35 36.10
CA ILE A 5 17.36 -4.40 35.58
C ILE A 5 17.89 -3.71 34.34
N LEU A 6 19.15 -3.31 34.32
CA LEU A 6 19.81 -2.68 33.16
C LEU A 6 19.87 -3.64 31.96
N VAL A 7 20.22 -4.91 32.19
CA VAL A 7 20.23 -5.95 31.13
C VAL A 7 18.83 -6.18 30.58
N LEU A 8 17.81 -6.22 31.44
CA LEU A 8 16.42 -6.40 31.01
C LEU A 8 15.91 -5.18 30.20
N ALA A 9 16.28 -3.96 30.57
CA ALA A 9 15.93 -2.74 29.86
C ALA A 9 16.58 -2.68 28.47
N ILE A 10 17.86 -3.09 28.37
CA ILE A 10 18.57 -3.18 27.09
C ILE A 10 17.96 -4.27 26.21
N ALA A 11 17.66 -5.45 26.74
CA ALA A 11 17.03 -6.53 26.01
C ALA A 11 15.64 -6.15 25.49
N SER A 12 14.87 -5.35 26.28
CA SER A 12 13.57 -4.84 25.84
C SER A 12 13.67 -3.84 24.70
N PHE A 13 14.74 -3.08 24.60
CA PHE A 13 14.96 -2.13 23.50
C PHE A 13 15.20 -2.82 22.15
N PHE A 14 15.84 -3.99 22.17
CA PHE A 14 16.05 -4.81 20.97
C PHE A 14 14.86 -5.68 20.58
N ALA A 15 13.81 -5.76 21.40
CA ALA A 15 12.61 -6.54 21.13
C ALA A 15 11.55 -5.79 20.31
N PHE A 16 11.75 -4.50 20.01
CA PHE A 16 10.84 -3.77 19.12
C PHE A 16 11.13 -4.15 17.68
N PRO A 17 10.17 -4.75 16.95
CA PRO A 17 10.34 -5.00 15.53
C PRO A 17 10.45 -3.64 14.82
N VAL A 18 11.56 -3.41 14.15
CA VAL A 18 11.67 -2.31 13.18
C VAL A 18 10.82 -2.74 12.00
N ALA A 19 9.83 -1.95 11.61
CA ALA A 19 9.09 -2.20 10.38
C ALA A 19 10.11 -2.10 9.22
N ALA A 20 10.44 -3.26 8.64
CA ALA A 20 11.19 -3.30 7.40
C ALA A 20 10.20 -2.92 6.29
N PHE A 21 10.37 -1.75 5.70
CA PHE A 21 9.69 -1.40 4.47
C PHE A 21 10.38 -2.19 3.36
N ALA A 22 9.72 -3.24 2.89
CA ALA A 22 10.11 -3.92 1.67
C ALA A 22 9.88 -2.93 0.51
N HIS A 23 10.88 -2.68 -0.34
CA HIS A 23 10.75 -1.91 -1.57
C HIS A 23 9.71 -2.62 -2.46
N GLY A 24 8.83 -1.86 -3.10
CA GLY A 24 7.76 -2.39 -3.94
C GLY A 24 6.41 -1.69 -3.71
N ALA A 25 6.42 -0.53 -3.05
CA ALA A 25 5.22 0.29 -2.96
C ALA A 25 4.87 0.88 -4.33
N MET A 26 3.59 0.80 -4.72
CA MET A 26 3.08 1.47 -5.90
C MET A 26 3.16 2.98 -5.70
N VAL A 27 3.90 3.66 -6.60
CA VAL A 27 4.07 5.12 -6.59
C VAL A 27 3.08 5.79 -7.52
N GLN A 28 2.85 5.19 -8.69
CA GLN A 28 1.96 5.73 -9.70
C GLN A 28 1.32 4.61 -10.50
N ALA A 29 0.06 4.79 -10.87
CA ALA A 29 -0.64 3.95 -11.82
C ALA A 29 -1.19 4.80 -12.98
N THR A 30 -1.28 4.21 -14.16
CA THR A 30 -1.91 4.83 -15.33
C THR A 30 -2.81 3.78 -15.99
N PRO A 31 -4.16 3.98 -15.99
CA PRO A 31 -4.89 5.05 -15.31
C PRO A 31 -4.68 5.04 -13.79
N ALA A 32 -4.83 6.21 -13.14
CA ALA A 32 -4.68 6.32 -11.70
C ALA A 32 -5.78 5.53 -10.96
N ALA A 33 -5.46 5.05 -9.76
CA ALA A 33 -6.45 4.40 -8.89
C ALA A 33 -7.64 5.34 -8.64
N ASP A 34 -8.85 4.75 -8.66
CA ASP A 34 -10.13 5.43 -8.46
C ASP A 34 -10.44 6.55 -9.47
N SER A 35 -9.66 6.64 -10.56
CA SER A 35 -9.89 7.63 -11.61
C SER A 35 -11.02 7.22 -12.55
N ASN A 36 -11.58 8.22 -13.24
CA ASN A 36 -12.52 8.02 -14.32
C ASN A 36 -11.89 8.48 -15.64
N VAL A 37 -11.85 7.58 -16.63
CA VAL A 37 -11.36 7.87 -17.99
C VAL A 37 -12.53 7.77 -18.98
N LEU A 38 -12.64 8.73 -19.89
CA LEU A 38 -13.75 8.77 -20.86
C LEU A 38 -13.72 7.62 -21.87
N THR A 39 -12.52 7.16 -22.21
CA THR A 39 -12.30 6.08 -23.16
C THR A 39 -11.35 5.06 -22.58
N ALA A 40 -11.54 3.79 -22.94
CA ALA A 40 -10.65 2.72 -22.49
C ALA A 40 -9.20 3.01 -22.92
N PRO A 41 -8.23 2.89 -22.01
CA PRO A 41 -6.82 3.02 -22.36
C PRO A 41 -6.39 1.82 -23.22
N THR A 42 -5.35 2.00 -24.00
CA THR A 42 -4.73 0.89 -24.76
C THR A 42 -3.72 0.09 -23.92
N GLU A 43 -3.28 0.67 -22.80
CA GLU A 43 -2.27 0.12 -21.92
C GLU A 43 -2.57 0.52 -20.47
N VAL A 44 -2.25 -0.39 -19.56
CA VAL A 44 -2.22 -0.12 -18.11
C VAL A 44 -0.79 -0.24 -17.65
N SER A 45 -0.32 0.70 -16.83
CA SER A 45 1.04 0.67 -16.29
C SER A 45 1.09 1.07 -14.82
N ILE A 46 2.06 0.52 -14.10
CA ILE A 46 2.29 0.78 -12.68
C ILE A 46 3.77 1.04 -12.47
N GLU A 47 4.10 2.10 -11.73
CA GLU A 47 5.44 2.43 -11.27
C GLU A 47 5.57 2.17 -9.77
N PHE A 48 6.70 1.58 -9.39
CA PHE A 48 7.03 1.23 -8.00
C PHE A 48 8.20 2.08 -7.49
N ASP A 49 8.39 2.14 -6.19
CA ASP A 49 9.48 2.85 -5.53
C ASP A 49 10.86 2.20 -5.72
N GLY A 50 10.91 0.96 -6.22
CA GLY A 50 12.12 0.21 -6.50
C GLY A 50 12.05 -0.54 -7.82
N LYS A 51 13.21 -0.98 -8.32
CA LYS A 51 13.29 -1.79 -9.55
C LYS A 51 12.62 -3.15 -9.36
N LEU A 52 12.09 -3.66 -10.46
CA LEU A 52 11.48 -4.97 -10.52
C LEU A 52 12.49 -6.02 -10.99
N GLN A 53 12.44 -7.20 -10.37
CA GLN A 53 13.34 -8.29 -10.68
C GLN A 53 12.93 -8.99 -12.00
N ILE A 54 13.92 -9.30 -12.83
CA ILE A 54 13.78 -10.17 -13.99
C ILE A 54 14.76 -11.33 -13.80
N ILE A 55 14.28 -12.56 -13.86
CA ILE A 55 15.10 -13.77 -13.67
C ILE A 55 15.50 -14.33 -15.03
N GLY A 56 16.72 -14.06 -15.44
CA GLY A 56 17.20 -14.43 -16.78
C GLY A 56 16.36 -13.75 -17.87
N ASN A 57 15.71 -14.53 -18.73
CA ASN A 57 14.78 -14.04 -19.72
C ASN A 57 13.31 -14.22 -19.31
N THR A 58 13.06 -14.60 -18.03
CA THR A 58 11.71 -14.85 -17.53
C THR A 58 11.22 -13.65 -16.75
N ASN A 59 10.12 -13.07 -17.21
CA ASN A 59 9.39 -12.06 -16.45
C ASN A 59 8.55 -12.78 -15.39
N VAL A 60 8.84 -12.51 -14.13
CA VAL A 60 8.11 -13.06 -12.97
C VAL A 60 7.04 -12.10 -12.45
N ASN A 61 6.86 -11.00 -13.16
CA ASN A 61 5.92 -9.94 -12.82
C ASN A 61 4.72 -9.98 -13.78
N SER A 62 3.54 -9.71 -13.26
CA SER A 62 2.30 -9.73 -14.06
C SER A 62 1.36 -8.60 -13.66
N ILE A 63 0.59 -8.13 -14.63
CA ILE A 63 -0.62 -7.33 -14.45
C ILE A 63 -1.76 -8.07 -15.14
N GLU A 64 -2.83 -8.30 -14.41
CA GLU A 64 -4.09 -8.83 -14.92
C GLU A 64 -5.15 -7.73 -14.80
N VAL A 65 -5.85 -7.48 -15.90
CA VAL A 65 -6.92 -6.48 -15.96
C VAL A 65 -8.21 -7.17 -16.35
N THR A 66 -9.24 -6.96 -15.54
CA THR A 66 -10.58 -7.52 -15.76
C THR A 66 -11.61 -6.40 -15.88
N ASP A 67 -12.62 -6.65 -16.70
CA ASP A 67 -13.78 -5.76 -16.83
C ASP A 67 -14.79 -5.97 -15.68
N ASN A 68 -15.90 -5.22 -15.72
CA ASN A 68 -16.98 -5.30 -14.75
C ASN A 68 -17.75 -6.64 -14.74
N GLN A 69 -17.49 -7.52 -15.70
CA GLN A 69 -18.06 -8.88 -15.79
C GLN A 69 -17.05 -9.95 -15.30
N GLY A 70 -15.84 -9.51 -14.92
CA GLY A 70 -14.75 -10.41 -14.53
C GLY A 70 -14.03 -11.05 -15.70
N GLN A 71 -14.24 -10.57 -16.94
CA GLN A 71 -13.52 -11.06 -18.10
C GLN A 71 -12.10 -10.47 -18.14
N LEU A 72 -11.09 -11.33 -18.32
CA LEU A 72 -9.72 -10.91 -18.52
C LEU A 72 -9.58 -10.16 -19.87
N ILE A 73 -9.15 -8.91 -19.81
CA ILE A 73 -9.01 -8.01 -20.96
C ILE A 73 -7.57 -7.59 -21.22
N SER A 74 -6.62 -7.98 -20.36
CA SER A 74 -5.20 -7.71 -20.56
C SER A 74 -4.52 -8.74 -21.43
N SER A 75 -3.39 -8.34 -22.03
CA SER A 75 -2.45 -9.26 -22.66
C SER A 75 -1.94 -10.29 -21.65
N PRO A 76 -1.69 -11.56 -22.05
CA PRO A 76 -1.10 -12.56 -21.16
C PRO A 76 0.35 -12.25 -20.77
N THR A 77 0.96 -11.26 -21.40
CA THR A 77 2.34 -10.85 -21.13
C THR A 77 2.42 -9.39 -20.70
N SER A 78 3.12 -9.15 -19.59
CA SER A 78 3.47 -7.81 -19.15
C SER A 78 4.91 -7.49 -19.52
N VAL A 79 5.21 -6.20 -19.74
CA VAL A 79 6.54 -5.68 -20.04
C VAL A 79 7.08 -4.95 -18.80
N VAL A 80 8.33 -5.22 -18.46
CA VAL A 80 9.01 -4.56 -17.33
C VAL A 80 10.15 -3.70 -17.83
N GLU A 81 10.18 -2.45 -17.41
CA GLU A 81 11.22 -1.46 -17.71
C GLU A 81 11.68 -0.78 -16.41
N GLY A 82 12.73 -1.31 -15.79
CA GLY A 82 13.25 -0.77 -14.55
C GLY A 82 12.29 -0.95 -13.37
N ASN A 83 11.67 0.14 -12.91
CA ASN A 83 10.68 0.16 -11.83
C ASN A 83 9.21 0.18 -12.33
N LYS A 84 9.02 0.09 -13.64
CA LYS A 84 7.70 0.15 -14.28
C LYS A 84 7.34 -1.19 -14.88
N ILE A 85 6.08 -1.59 -14.72
CA ILE A 85 5.47 -2.70 -15.43
C ILE A 85 4.26 -2.21 -16.21
N SER A 86 4.04 -2.75 -17.42
CA SER A 86 2.88 -2.41 -18.23
C SER A 86 2.30 -3.64 -18.93
N THR A 87 1.00 -3.57 -19.27
CA THR A 87 0.29 -4.56 -20.07
C THR A 87 -0.66 -3.86 -21.05
N LYS A 88 -0.77 -4.41 -22.27
CA LYS A 88 -1.73 -3.91 -23.26
C LYS A 88 -3.12 -4.47 -23.00
N LEU A 89 -4.14 -3.67 -23.23
CA LEU A 89 -5.51 -4.13 -23.26
C LEU A 89 -5.86 -4.69 -24.64
N GLN A 90 -6.50 -5.86 -24.65
CA GLN A 90 -6.93 -6.54 -25.88
C GLN A 90 -8.33 -6.11 -26.32
N LEU A 91 -9.15 -5.64 -25.37
CA LEU A 91 -10.47 -5.09 -25.61
C LEU A 91 -10.47 -3.61 -25.25
N THR A 92 -10.95 -2.77 -26.15
CA THR A 92 -11.04 -1.31 -25.98
C THR A 92 -12.49 -0.79 -25.97
N ASP A 93 -13.44 -1.65 -26.26
CA ASP A 93 -14.88 -1.35 -26.17
C ASP A 93 -15.44 -1.84 -24.82
N ILE A 94 -14.91 -1.25 -23.74
CA ILE A 94 -15.27 -1.54 -22.36
C ILE A 94 -15.82 -0.29 -21.70
N THR A 95 -16.80 -0.48 -20.80
CA THR A 95 -17.39 0.58 -19.97
C THR A 95 -17.62 0.09 -18.56
N GLY A 96 -17.59 0.98 -17.60
CA GLY A 96 -17.79 0.69 -16.19
C GLY A 96 -16.49 0.42 -15.44
N LEU A 97 -16.60 -0.27 -14.31
CA LEU A 97 -15.47 -0.55 -13.43
C LEU A 97 -14.50 -1.54 -14.07
N VAL A 98 -13.23 -1.20 -14.04
CA VAL A 98 -12.10 -2.04 -14.47
C VAL A 98 -11.23 -2.31 -13.25
N SER A 99 -10.96 -3.58 -12.98
CA SER A 99 -10.12 -4.01 -11.87
C SER A 99 -8.75 -4.43 -12.38
N VAL A 100 -7.73 -4.01 -11.67
CA VAL A 100 -6.32 -4.32 -11.97
C VAL A 100 -5.73 -5.06 -10.79
N HIS A 101 -5.26 -6.28 -11.03
CA HIS A 101 -4.47 -7.06 -10.09
C HIS A 101 -3.02 -7.10 -10.57
N TYR A 102 -2.07 -6.89 -9.68
CA TYR A 102 -0.66 -7.01 -10.00
C TYR A 102 0.08 -7.91 -9.02
N ARG A 103 1.07 -8.61 -9.54
CA ARG A 103 2.04 -9.37 -8.78
C ARG A 103 3.43 -9.02 -9.30
N ILE A 104 4.27 -8.49 -8.44
CA ILE A 104 5.64 -8.11 -8.79
C ILE A 104 6.64 -8.76 -7.81
N VAL A 105 7.88 -8.84 -8.24
CA VAL A 105 9.01 -9.18 -7.38
C VAL A 105 9.97 -7.99 -7.40
N SER A 106 10.21 -7.41 -6.25
CA SER A 106 11.14 -6.30 -6.07
C SER A 106 12.60 -6.75 -6.25
N GLU A 107 13.52 -5.81 -6.45
CA GLU A 107 14.95 -6.11 -6.68
C GLU A 107 15.58 -6.90 -5.52
N ASP A 108 15.07 -6.76 -4.31
CA ASP A 108 15.47 -7.50 -3.11
C ASP A 108 14.89 -8.94 -3.05
N GLY A 109 14.09 -9.34 -4.04
CA GLY A 109 13.53 -10.67 -4.18
C GLY A 109 12.20 -10.91 -3.45
N HIS A 110 11.60 -9.89 -2.84
CA HIS A 110 10.31 -10.04 -2.16
C HIS A 110 9.15 -9.89 -3.14
N PRO A 111 8.20 -10.85 -3.16
CA PRO A 111 6.97 -10.71 -3.94
C PRO A 111 6.02 -9.71 -3.26
N VAL A 112 5.41 -8.86 -4.06
CA VAL A 112 4.36 -7.91 -3.67
C VAL A 112 3.17 -8.08 -4.58
N GLU A 113 1.98 -8.14 -4.01
CA GLU A 113 0.71 -8.23 -4.72
C GLU A 113 -0.20 -7.10 -4.27
N GLY A 114 -1.05 -6.63 -5.17
CA GLY A 114 -2.04 -5.61 -4.85
C GLY A 114 -3.06 -5.44 -5.96
N ASP A 115 -4.10 -4.68 -5.61
CA ASP A 115 -5.23 -4.42 -6.47
C ASP A 115 -5.53 -2.93 -6.48
N TYR A 116 -6.04 -2.45 -7.62
CA TYR A 116 -6.69 -1.15 -7.71
C TYR A 116 -7.75 -1.19 -8.83
N SER A 117 -8.56 -0.14 -8.92
CA SER A 117 -9.57 -0.03 -9.97
C SER A 117 -9.62 1.37 -10.56
N PHE A 118 -10.19 1.47 -11.77
CA PHE A 118 -10.56 2.72 -12.41
C PHE A 118 -11.87 2.51 -13.19
N THR A 119 -12.54 3.60 -13.57
CA THR A 119 -13.80 3.52 -14.33
C THR A 119 -13.60 4.04 -15.74
N VAL A 120 -14.22 3.37 -16.72
CA VAL A 120 -14.23 3.77 -18.12
C VAL A 120 -15.64 4.24 -18.52
N GLY A 121 -15.72 5.39 -19.21
CA GLY A 121 -16.96 5.97 -19.67
C GLY A 121 -17.54 7.02 -18.72
N GLU A 122 -18.69 7.57 -19.08
CA GLU A 122 -19.37 8.53 -18.24
C GLU A 122 -19.95 7.83 -17.01
N MET A 123 -19.62 8.33 -15.82
CA MET A 123 -20.34 7.89 -14.62
C MET A 123 -21.80 8.30 -14.75
N PRO A 124 -22.76 7.41 -14.48
CA PRO A 124 -24.15 7.82 -14.35
C PRO A 124 -24.21 8.94 -13.32
N VAL A 125 -24.63 10.13 -13.75
CA VAL A 125 -24.89 11.22 -12.80
C VAL A 125 -26.07 10.75 -11.96
N ALA A 126 -25.80 10.32 -10.75
CA ALA A 126 -26.83 10.04 -9.77
C ALA A 126 -27.57 11.36 -9.50
N ASN A 127 -28.71 11.54 -10.16
CA ASN A 127 -29.56 12.68 -9.91
C ASN A 127 -30.00 12.63 -8.44
N GLY A 128 -29.39 13.50 -7.67
CA GLY A 128 -29.93 14.02 -6.42
C GLY A 128 -29.98 13.06 -5.26
N THR A 129 -28.89 12.86 -4.60
CA THR A 129 -28.88 12.87 -3.13
C THR A 129 -27.55 13.49 -2.72
N VAL A 130 -27.64 14.67 -2.12
CA VAL A 130 -26.52 15.27 -1.40
C VAL A 130 -26.19 14.29 -0.30
N VAL A 131 -25.16 13.48 -0.49
CA VAL A 131 -24.57 12.72 0.61
C VAL A 131 -23.80 13.75 1.41
N GLU A 132 -24.35 14.11 2.56
CA GLU A 132 -23.62 14.85 3.58
C GLU A 132 -22.33 14.08 3.84
N THR A 133 -21.20 14.71 3.51
CA THR A 133 -19.87 14.24 3.84
C THR A 133 -19.78 14.23 5.37
N TYR A 134 -19.89 13.06 5.97
CA TYR A 134 -19.62 12.91 7.39
C TYR A 134 -18.13 13.13 7.60
N GLU A 135 -17.80 14.16 8.38
CA GLU A 135 -16.46 14.46 8.86
C GLU A 135 -16.02 13.40 9.90
N GLU A 136 -15.74 12.17 9.47
CA GLU A 136 -15.24 11.11 10.37
C GLU A 136 -13.71 11.00 10.42
N GLU A 137 -12.97 11.63 9.51
CA GLU A 137 -11.51 11.48 9.46
C GLU A 137 -10.72 12.20 10.57
N VAL A 138 -11.32 13.19 11.26
CA VAL A 138 -10.55 13.98 12.25
C VAL A 138 -10.44 13.25 13.60
N LEU A 139 -11.38 12.35 13.93
CA LEU A 139 -11.39 11.65 15.21
C LEU A 139 -10.38 10.49 15.29
N GLU A 140 -10.10 9.80 14.17
CA GLU A 140 -9.18 8.66 14.19
C GLU A 140 -7.71 9.07 14.31
N SER A 141 -7.33 10.18 13.70
CA SER A 141 -5.97 10.73 13.82
C SER A 141 -5.68 11.23 15.23
N GLY A 142 -6.66 11.87 15.89
CA GLY A 142 -6.54 12.32 17.27
C GLY A 142 -6.43 11.19 18.28
N ALA A 143 -7.19 10.10 18.08
CA ALA A 143 -7.17 8.93 18.96
C ALA A 143 -5.82 8.19 18.90
N LYS A 144 -5.21 8.05 17.72
CA LYS A 144 -3.88 7.43 17.54
C LYS A 144 -2.77 8.25 18.22
N LEU A 145 -2.85 9.58 18.16
CA LEU A 145 -1.91 10.48 18.85
C LEU A 145 -2.04 10.39 20.37
N LEU A 146 -3.26 10.29 20.92
CA LEU A 146 -3.50 10.17 22.34
C LEU A 146 -3.03 8.82 22.91
N VAL A 147 -3.24 7.73 22.20
CA VAL A 147 -2.77 6.38 22.61
C VAL A 147 -1.25 6.34 22.69
N ASN A 148 -0.55 6.89 21.70
CA ASN A 148 0.91 6.96 21.72
C ASN A 148 1.45 7.90 22.81
N GLY A 149 0.80 9.02 23.04
CA GLY A 149 1.17 9.97 24.09
C GLY A 149 1.03 9.41 25.51
N VAL A 150 -0.05 8.69 25.80
CA VAL A 150 -0.30 8.06 27.10
C VAL A 150 0.73 6.94 27.35
N GLY A 151 1.09 6.16 26.33
CA GLY A 151 2.11 5.12 26.45
C GLY A 151 3.49 5.68 26.84
N ILE A 152 3.91 6.78 26.24
CA ILE A 152 5.19 7.44 26.56
C ILE A 152 5.19 8.01 27.98
N LEU A 153 4.11 8.68 28.39
CA LEU A 153 3.98 9.26 29.73
C LEU A 153 4.00 8.20 30.82
N THR A 154 3.37 7.04 30.61
CA THR A 154 3.40 5.93 31.57
C THR A 154 4.80 5.35 31.73
N LEU A 155 5.55 5.18 30.64
CA LEU A 155 6.93 4.70 30.69
C LEU A 155 7.86 5.67 31.41
N ILE A 156 7.74 6.97 31.18
CA ILE A 156 8.51 8.01 31.88
C ILE A 156 8.19 8.01 33.38
N SER A 157 6.91 7.88 33.74
CA SER A 157 6.48 7.82 35.14
C SER A 157 7.02 6.60 35.87
N ILE A 158 7.01 5.43 35.24
CA ILE A 158 7.59 4.20 35.78
C ILE A 158 9.10 4.35 35.97
N ALA A 159 9.80 4.86 34.97
CA ALA A 159 11.24 5.10 35.04
C ALA A 159 11.60 6.06 36.19
N PHE A 160 10.82 7.15 36.37
CA PHE A 160 11.02 8.12 37.46
C PHE A 160 10.81 7.49 38.85
N LEU A 161 9.77 6.67 39.01
CA LEU A 161 9.49 5.95 40.26
C LEU A 161 10.59 4.94 40.62
N VAL A 162 11.12 4.24 39.64
CA VAL A 162 12.24 3.28 39.81
C VAL A 162 13.51 4.02 40.25
N VAL A 163 13.86 5.11 39.57
CA VAL A 163 15.03 5.93 39.95
C VAL A 163 14.90 6.51 41.37
N ARG A 164 13.70 6.99 41.73
CA ARG A 164 13.44 7.52 43.08
C ARG A 164 13.55 6.45 44.16
N ARG A 165 13.18 5.19 43.86
CA ARG A 165 13.27 4.08 44.81
C ARG A 165 14.71 3.55 45.01
N ILE A 166 15.58 3.74 44.00
CA ILE A 166 16.99 3.35 44.08
C ILE A 166 17.84 4.36 44.85
N LYS A 167 17.40 5.64 44.90
CA LYS A 167 18.11 6.73 45.62
C LYS A 167 17.74 6.82 47.10
N LYS A 168 16.78 6.04 47.60
CA LYS A 168 16.48 5.82 49.00
C LYS A 168 17.09 4.51 49.50
#